data_8ce1491eb6bb058f4db18afbf44c3069
#
_entry.id   8ce1491eb6bb058f4db18afbf44c3069
#
_cell.length_a   1.000
_cell.length_b   1.000
_cell.length_c   1.000
_cell.angle_alpha   90.00
_cell.angle_beta   90.00
_cell.angle_gamma   90.00
#
_symmetry.space_group_name_H-M   'P 1'
#
loop_
_entity.id
_entity.type
_entity.pdbx_description
1 polymer ?
#
loop_
_entity_poly.entity_id
_entity_poly.type
_entity_poly.pdbx_seq_one_letter_code
_entity_poly.pdbx_strand_id
1 'polypeptide(L)'
;MGVARYYTIGAVAPDLGALRDLDGRLREVAGPGALLAVVRRRDGRLVRAALPDVDVLEVKTGLSRRQWFEFASFYLAVTAVSVLMGAVHLPTGLAVQAVMTALCAAGLFLHHRRPRLRGLLLGMGLPEGFVGDWEEGFASGFALALATVPEELFEEAREAFEEDTTLLAPRAVDRRMVL
;
A
#
# COMPACT_ATOMS: atom_id res chain seq x y z
N MET A 1 19.52 -32.53 2.44
CA MET A 1 18.31 -31.77 2.82
C MET A 1 18.20 -30.62 1.84
N GLY A 2 17.24 -30.69 0.89
CA GLY A 2 16.98 -29.59 -0.04
C GLY A 2 16.38 -28.42 0.73
N VAL A 3 16.85 -27.20 0.45
CA VAL A 3 16.22 -25.99 0.99
C VAL A 3 14.87 -25.87 0.29
N ALA A 4 13.79 -25.94 1.04
CA ALA A 4 12.45 -25.74 0.48
C ALA A 4 12.38 -24.34 -0.14
N ARG A 5 12.07 -24.27 -1.44
CA ARG A 5 11.85 -23.00 -2.15
C ARG A 5 10.41 -22.57 -1.93
N TYR A 6 10.24 -21.28 -1.78
CA TYR A 6 8.93 -20.66 -1.60
C TYR A 6 8.76 -19.52 -2.59
N TYR A 7 7.57 -19.40 -3.11
CA TYR A 7 7.17 -18.35 -4.01
C TYR A 7 6.10 -17.48 -3.36
N THR A 8 6.18 -16.18 -3.57
CA THR A 8 5.13 -15.25 -3.18
C THR A 8 4.41 -14.77 -4.42
N ILE A 9 3.11 -14.96 -4.46
CA ILE A 9 2.23 -14.49 -5.53
C ILE A 9 1.39 -13.37 -4.96
N GLY A 10 1.20 -12.30 -5.73
CA GLY A 10 0.37 -11.18 -5.30
C GLY A 10 -0.42 -10.58 -6.44
N ALA A 11 -1.60 -10.05 -6.10
CA ALA A 11 -2.44 -9.27 -7.00
C ALA A 11 -3.30 -8.29 -6.19
N VAL A 12 -3.78 -7.24 -6.85
CA VAL A 12 -4.68 -6.28 -6.22
C VAL A 12 -6.12 -6.67 -6.51
N ALA A 13 -6.89 -6.92 -5.45
CA ALA A 13 -8.31 -7.16 -5.52
C ALA A 13 -9.07 -5.82 -5.60
N PRO A 14 -9.97 -5.62 -6.57
CA PRO A 14 -10.73 -4.37 -6.72
C PRO A 14 -11.78 -4.19 -5.61
N ASP A 15 -12.31 -5.28 -5.08
CA ASP A 15 -13.35 -5.29 -4.05
C ASP A 15 -13.26 -6.51 -3.14
N LEU A 16 -14.18 -6.59 -2.18
CA LEU A 16 -14.26 -7.69 -1.22
C LEU A 16 -14.72 -9.01 -1.88
N GLY A 17 -15.51 -8.93 -2.95
CA GLY A 17 -15.98 -10.11 -3.68
C GLY A 17 -14.81 -10.85 -4.32
N ALA A 18 -14.00 -10.13 -5.11
CA ALA A 18 -12.80 -10.68 -5.74
C ALA A 18 -11.81 -11.27 -4.69
N LEU A 19 -11.65 -10.59 -3.55
CA LEU A 19 -10.80 -11.12 -2.47
C LEU A 19 -11.35 -12.43 -1.87
N ARG A 20 -12.68 -12.54 -1.74
CA ARG A 20 -13.35 -13.76 -1.23
C ARG A 20 -13.25 -14.93 -2.21
N ASP A 21 -13.44 -14.65 -3.49
CA ASP A 21 -13.37 -15.68 -4.54
C ASP A 21 -11.93 -16.22 -4.66
N LEU A 22 -10.94 -15.34 -4.54
CA LEU A 22 -9.53 -15.73 -4.49
C LEU A 22 -9.21 -16.57 -3.24
N ASP A 23 -9.71 -16.17 -2.06
CA ASP A 23 -9.51 -16.95 -0.82
C ASP A 23 -10.10 -18.36 -0.96
N GLY A 24 -11.31 -18.48 -1.56
CA GLY A 24 -11.93 -19.77 -1.82
C GLY A 24 -11.05 -20.69 -2.67
N ARG A 25 -10.54 -20.20 -3.79
CA ARG A 25 -9.64 -20.95 -4.67
C ARG A 25 -8.31 -21.32 -4.00
N LEU A 26 -7.69 -20.37 -3.30
CA LEU A 26 -6.43 -20.65 -2.61
C LEU A 26 -6.58 -21.64 -1.46
N ARG A 27 -7.75 -21.72 -0.81
CA ARG A 27 -8.01 -22.74 0.21
C ARG A 27 -8.05 -24.16 -0.36
N GLU A 28 -8.53 -24.32 -1.58
CA GLU A 28 -8.53 -25.61 -2.27
C GLU A 28 -7.11 -26.09 -2.61
N VAL A 29 -6.22 -25.16 -2.97
CA VAL A 29 -4.84 -25.43 -3.39
C VAL A 29 -3.90 -25.54 -2.19
N ALA A 30 -3.88 -24.53 -1.32
CA ALA A 30 -2.85 -24.35 -0.29
C ALA A 30 -3.41 -24.43 1.14
N GLY A 31 -4.71 -24.64 1.32
CA GLY A 31 -5.38 -24.73 2.60
C GLY A 31 -5.74 -23.37 3.21
N PRO A 32 -6.40 -23.40 4.38
CA PRO A 32 -6.81 -22.19 5.08
C PRO A 32 -5.60 -21.39 5.58
N GLY A 33 -5.70 -20.04 5.54
CA GLY A 33 -4.61 -19.16 5.99
C GLY A 33 -3.48 -18.95 4.97
N ALA A 34 -3.61 -19.47 3.75
CA ALA A 34 -2.62 -19.24 2.69
C ALA A 34 -2.63 -17.79 2.19
N LEU A 35 -3.73 -17.08 2.35
CA LEU A 35 -3.92 -15.72 1.87
C LEU A 35 -3.62 -14.69 2.98
N LEU A 36 -2.76 -13.73 2.67
CA LEU A 36 -2.55 -12.51 3.43
C LEU A 36 -3.20 -11.33 2.68
N ALA A 37 -4.17 -10.67 3.29
CA ALA A 37 -4.81 -9.48 2.74
C ALA A 37 -4.20 -8.22 3.35
N VAL A 38 -3.53 -7.42 2.53
CA VAL A 38 -3.04 -6.09 2.91
C VAL A 38 -4.11 -5.07 2.57
N VAL A 39 -4.67 -4.40 3.56
CA VAL A 39 -5.81 -3.50 3.41
C VAL A 39 -5.57 -2.14 4.05
N ARG A 40 -6.36 -1.14 3.66
CA ARG A 40 -6.36 0.14 4.38
C ARG A 40 -6.99 -0.06 5.77
N ARG A 41 -6.50 0.65 6.76
CA ARG A 41 -6.96 0.56 8.15
C ARG A 41 -8.50 0.65 8.30
N ARG A 42 -9.16 1.47 7.47
CA ARG A 42 -10.62 1.64 7.49
C ARG A 42 -11.37 0.37 7.08
N ASP A 43 -10.75 -0.44 6.20
CA ASP A 43 -11.36 -1.61 5.57
C ASP A 43 -11.02 -2.91 6.33
N GLY A 44 -10.04 -2.87 7.25
CA GLY A 44 -9.53 -4.03 7.98
C GLY A 44 -10.58 -4.75 8.81
N ARG A 45 -11.50 -4.02 9.46
CA ARG A 45 -12.60 -4.63 10.23
C ARG A 45 -13.58 -5.37 9.32
N LEU A 46 -13.89 -4.81 8.15
CA LEU A 46 -14.79 -5.41 7.17
C LEU A 46 -14.22 -6.74 6.65
N VAL A 47 -12.92 -6.74 6.28
CA VAL A 47 -12.26 -7.95 5.77
C VAL A 47 -12.20 -9.03 6.84
N ARG A 48 -11.78 -8.73 8.07
CA ARG A 48 -11.77 -9.73 9.18
C ARG A 48 -13.14 -10.30 9.49
N ALA A 49 -14.19 -9.51 9.38
CA ALA A 49 -15.56 -10.00 9.59
C ALA A 49 -16.06 -10.91 8.46
N ALA A 50 -15.63 -10.62 7.22
CA ALA A 50 -16.05 -11.37 6.04
C ALA A 50 -15.19 -12.61 5.77
N LEU A 51 -13.92 -12.58 6.14
CA LEU A 51 -12.89 -13.59 5.88
C LEU A 51 -12.09 -13.87 7.17
N PRO A 52 -12.66 -14.63 8.12
CA PRO A 52 -12.06 -14.81 9.46
C PRO A 52 -10.73 -15.58 9.43
N ASP A 53 -10.51 -16.43 8.41
CA ASP A 53 -9.32 -17.26 8.29
C ASP A 53 -8.20 -16.59 7.46
N VAL A 54 -8.45 -15.40 6.92
CA VAL A 54 -7.45 -14.63 6.16
C VAL A 54 -6.65 -13.75 7.11
N ASP A 55 -5.33 -13.82 7.00
CA ASP A 55 -4.46 -12.89 7.71
C ASP A 55 -4.62 -11.47 7.15
N VAL A 56 -4.92 -10.50 8.03
CA VAL A 56 -5.20 -9.11 7.62
C VAL A 56 -4.15 -8.17 8.17
N LEU A 57 -3.38 -7.58 7.25
CA LEU A 57 -2.39 -6.57 7.57
C LEU A 57 -2.90 -5.17 7.18
N GLU A 58 -2.96 -4.28 8.16
CA GLU A 58 -3.48 -2.93 7.96
C GLU A 58 -2.37 -1.94 7.58
N VAL A 59 -2.50 -1.31 6.42
CA VAL A 59 -1.61 -0.23 6.01
C VAL A 59 -2.03 1.08 6.65
N LYS A 60 -1.10 1.70 7.37
CA LYS A 60 -1.28 3.04 7.91
C LYS A 60 -1.17 4.07 6.77
N THR A 61 -2.15 4.94 6.67
CA THR A 61 -2.09 6.14 5.84
C THR A 61 -1.54 7.32 6.66
N GLY A 62 -0.93 8.27 6.00
CA GLY A 62 -0.47 9.51 6.64
C GLY A 62 1.05 9.70 6.63
N LEU A 63 1.48 10.88 7.04
CA LEU A 63 2.88 11.28 7.09
C LEU A 63 3.65 10.61 8.24
N SER A 64 4.91 10.23 8.01
CA SER A 64 5.81 9.81 9.07
C SER A 64 6.19 11.00 9.93
N ARG A 65 6.67 10.74 11.17
CA ARG A 65 7.16 11.80 12.06
C ARG A 65 8.26 12.65 11.39
N ARG A 66 9.15 12.01 10.62
CA ARG A 66 10.20 12.68 9.86
C ARG A 66 9.63 13.59 8.77
N GLN A 67 8.69 13.09 7.99
CA GLN A 67 8.02 13.86 6.93
C GLN A 67 7.21 15.04 7.51
N TRP A 68 6.58 14.87 8.67
CA TRP A 68 5.94 15.97 9.38
C TRP A 68 6.94 17.05 9.78
N PHE A 69 8.12 16.66 10.27
CA PHE A 69 9.16 17.59 10.65
C PHE A 69 9.72 18.34 9.43
N GLU A 70 10.02 17.63 8.35
CA GLU A 70 10.48 18.21 7.08
C GLU A 70 9.45 19.20 6.51
N PHE A 71 8.17 18.84 6.53
CA PHE A 71 7.08 19.70 6.11
C PHE A 71 6.94 20.95 6.99
N ALA A 72 6.98 20.80 8.30
CA ALA A 72 6.87 21.90 9.23
C ALA A 72 8.06 22.87 9.10
N SER A 73 9.29 22.35 8.94
CA SER A 73 10.49 23.15 8.71
C SER A 73 10.40 23.95 7.40
N PHE A 74 9.94 23.32 6.33
CA PHE A 74 9.70 23.99 5.06
C PHE A 74 8.65 25.11 5.19
N TYR A 75 7.53 24.84 5.84
CA TYR A 75 6.47 25.84 6.05
C TYR A 75 6.94 27.02 6.90
N LEU A 76 7.73 26.77 7.93
CA LEU A 76 8.35 27.82 8.75
C LEU A 76 9.30 28.72 7.94
N ALA A 77 10.14 28.12 7.09
CA ALA A 77 11.04 28.86 6.22
C ALA A 77 10.26 29.76 5.24
N VAL A 78 9.21 29.25 4.62
CA VAL A 78 8.32 30.00 3.72
C VAL A 78 7.64 31.15 4.47
N THR A 79 7.17 30.91 5.68
CA THR A 79 6.53 31.94 6.51
C THR A 79 7.53 33.06 6.85
N ALA A 80 8.77 32.73 7.21
CA ALA A 80 9.81 33.73 7.47
C ALA A 80 10.08 34.61 6.24
N VAL A 81 10.21 34.02 5.05
CA VAL A 81 10.36 34.77 3.79
C VAL A 81 9.17 35.68 3.52
N SER A 82 7.93 35.17 3.71
CA SER A 82 6.72 35.96 3.52
C SER A 82 6.63 37.16 4.47
N VAL A 83 7.06 37.00 5.73
CA VAL A 83 7.12 38.09 6.72
C VAL A 83 8.14 39.14 6.29
N LEU A 84 9.34 38.75 5.85
CA LEU A 84 10.35 39.66 5.34
C LEU A 84 9.87 40.44 4.11
N MET A 85 9.19 39.77 3.18
CA MET A 85 8.57 40.43 2.02
C MET A 85 7.46 41.40 2.45
N GLY A 86 6.64 41.00 3.43
CA GLY A 86 5.58 41.81 3.98
C GLY A 86 6.07 43.08 4.71
N ALA A 87 7.28 43.05 5.30
CA ALA A 87 7.91 44.21 5.91
C ALA A 87 8.29 45.27 4.87
N VAL A 88 8.59 44.86 3.63
CA VAL A 88 8.89 45.75 2.49
C VAL A 88 7.58 46.18 1.79
N HIS A 89 6.70 45.23 1.54
CA HIS A 89 5.45 45.46 0.82
C HIS A 89 4.36 44.49 1.32
N LEU A 90 3.52 44.95 2.23
CA LEU A 90 2.53 44.16 2.93
C LEU A 90 1.63 43.32 2.03
N PRO A 91 1.02 43.86 0.90
CA PRO A 91 0.17 43.06 0.03
C PRO A 91 0.91 41.90 -0.62
N THR A 92 2.19 42.06 -0.99
CA THR A 92 3.00 41.02 -1.60
C THR A 92 3.29 39.90 -0.59
N GLY A 93 3.67 40.25 0.65
CA GLY A 93 3.92 39.26 1.70
C GLY A 93 2.68 38.43 2.00
N LEU A 94 1.51 39.07 2.11
CA LEU A 94 0.23 38.38 2.33
C LEU A 94 -0.15 37.46 1.16
N ALA A 95 0.02 37.92 -0.09
CA ALA A 95 -0.28 37.11 -1.27
C ALA A 95 0.61 35.86 -1.34
N VAL A 96 1.93 36.02 -1.14
CA VAL A 96 2.87 34.90 -1.11
C VAL A 96 2.48 33.91 -0.01
N GLN A 97 2.20 34.36 1.19
CA GLN A 97 1.79 33.50 2.31
C GLN A 97 0.50 32.74 2.00
N ALA A 98 -0.51 33.38 1.43
CA ALA A 98 -1.78 32.76 1.08
C ALA A 98 -1.60 31.64 0.04
N VAL A 99 -0.86 31.92 -1.06
CA VAL A 99 -0.58 30.94 -2.12
C VAL A 99 0.20 29.76 -1.56
N MET A 100 1.27 30.01 -0.80
CA MET A 100 2.09 28.94 -0.24
C MET A 100 1.34 28.11 0.80
N THR A 101 0.49 28.71 1.61
CA THR A 101 -0.38 27.99 2.56
C THR A 101 -1.34 27.07 1.80
N ALA A 102 -1.97 27.56 0.71
CA ALA A 102 -2.87 26.76 -0.11
C ALA A 102 -2.13 25.57 -0.78
N LEU A 103 -0.93 25.79 -1.34
CA LEU A 103 -0.11 24.74 -1.94
C LEU A 103 0.34 23.70 -0.90
N CYS A 104 0.77 24.15 0.28
CA CYS A 104 1.14 23.26 1.37
C CYS A 104 -0.05 22.44 1.85
N ALA A 105 -1.22 23.03 2.03
CA ALA A 105 -2.43 22.32 2.44
C ALA A 105 -2.85 21.28 1.39
N ALA A 106 -2.81 21.63 0.10
CA ALA A 106 -3.11 20.70 -0.99
C ALA A 106 -2.11 19.54 -1.05
N GLY A 107 -0.81 19.85 -0.95
CA GLY A 107 0.26 18.84 -0.93
C GLY A 107 0.12 17.89 0.26
N LEU A 108 -0.15 18.42 1.47
CA LEU A 108 -0.38 17.66 2.67
C LEU A 108 -1.60 16.73 2.53
N PHE A 109 -2.70 17.25 2.00
CA PHE A 109 -3.93 16.49 1.78
C PHE A 109 -3.73 15.32 0.80
N LEU A 110 -3.07 15.57 -0.34
CA LEU A 110 -2.75 14.54 -1.32
C LEU A 110 -1.81 13.49 -0.75
N HIS A 111 -0.76 13.91 -0.05
CA HIS A 111 0.23 13.00 0.52
C HIS A 111 -0.33 12.20 1.72
N HIS A 112 -1.20 12.80 2.54
CA HIS A 112 -1.83 12.12 3.67
C HIS A 112 -2.74 10.95 3.24
N ARG A 113 -3.28 11.00 2.04
CA ARG A 113 -4.13 9.94 1.49
C ARG A 113 -3.35 8.75 0.91
N ARG A 114 -2.04 8.90 0.65
CA ARG A 114 -1.24 7.82 0.09
C ARG A 114 -0.96 6.73 1.16
N PRO A 115 -1.27 5.47 0.87
CA PRO A 115 -0.94 4.36 1.76
C PRO A 115 0.59 4.16 1.80
N ARG A 116 1.10 3.74 2.95
CA ARG A 116 2.54 3.41 3.11
C ARG A 116 2.82 1.94 2.74
N LEU A 117 2.32 1.52 1.61
CA LEU A 117 2.43 0.15 1.15
C LEU A 117 3.88 -0.22 0.84
N ARG A 118 4.60 0.66 0.13
CA ARG A 118 5.99 0.41 -0.29
C ARG A 118 6.92 0.01 0.85
N GLY A 119 6.93 0.78 1.93
CA GLY A 119 7.78 0.48 3.08
C GLY A 119 7.43 -0.83 3.76
N LEU A 120 6.15 -1.20 3.77
CA LEU A 120 5.67 -2.47 4.29
C LEU A 120 6.17 -3.64 3.43
N LEU A 121 5.95 -3.59 2.11
CA LEU A 121 6.31 -4.66 1.18
C LEU A 121 7.84 -4.88 1.10
N LEU A 122 8.61 -3.79 1.07
CA LEU A 122 10.07 -3.86 1.13
C LEU A 122 10.55 -4.47 2.46
N GLY A 123 9.89 -4.13 3.58
CA GLY A 123 10.16 -4.75 4.89
C GLY A 123 9.87 -6.24 4.93
N MET A 124 8.93 -6.74 4.12
CA MET A 124 8.63 -8.16 3.93
C MET A 124 9.62 -8.87 2.98
N GLY A 125 10.62 -8.17 2.46
CA GLY A 125 11.64 -8.72 1.57
C GLY A 125 11.23 -8.80 0.10
N LEU A 126 10.12 -8.17 -0.30
CA LEU A 126 9.67 -8.17 -1.69
C LEU A 126 10.52 -7.23 -2.56
N PRO A 127 10.83 -7.61 -3.83
CA PRO A 127 11.66 -6.81 -4.71
C PRO A 127 11.01 -5.49 -5.12
N GLU A 128 11.79 -4.43 -5.19
CA GLU A 128 11.32 -3.08 -5.48
C GLU A 128 10.57 -2.96 -6.82
N GLY A 129 10.97 -3.73 -7.84
CA GLY A 129 10.32 -3.71 -9.15
C GLY A 129 8.85 -4.15 -9.16
N PHE A 130 8.46 -5.03 -8.22
CA PHE A 130 7.06 -5.48 -8.08
C PHE A 130 6.23 -4.56 -7.19
N VAL A 131 6.89 -3.94 -6.22
CA VAL A 131 6.23 -3.04 -5.25
C VAL A 131 5.58 -1.85 -5.94
N GLY A 132 6.21 -1.32 -7.02
CA GLY A 132 5.66 -0.20 -7.78
C GLY A 132 4.30 -0.50 -8.43
N ASP A 133 4.20 -1.64 -9.11
CA ASP A 133 2.96 -2.08 -9.78
C ASP A 133 1.82 -2.28 -8.76
N TRP A 134 2.15 -2.91 -7.63
CA TRP A 134 1.16 -3.14 -6.56
C TRP A 134 0.77 -1.85 -5.82
N GLU A 135 1.68 -0.90 -5.65
CA GLU A 135 1.37 0.40 -5.03
C GLU A 135 0.39 1.19 -5.91
N GLU A 136 0.61 1.20 -7.22
CA GLU A 136 -0.28 1.86 -8.18
C GLU A 136 -1.66 1.17 -8.22
N GLY A 137 -1.70 -0.15 -8.35
CA GLY A 137 -2.93 -0.92 -8.31
C GLY A 137 -3.69 -0.75 -6.99
N PHE A 138 -2.99 -0.77 -5.84
CA PHE A 138 -3.60 -0.58 -4.52
C PHE A 138 -4.16 0.83 -4.31
N ALA A 139 -3.65 1.84 -5.02
CA ALA A 139 -4.20 3.20 -4.93
C ALA A 139 -5.66 3.24 -5.39
N SER A 140 -6.01 2.47 -6.43
CA SER A 140 -7.37 2.35 -7.00
C SER A 140 -8.14 1.13 -6.50
N GLY A 141 -7.44 0.06 -6.06
CA GLY A 141 -8.02 -1.18 -5.58
C GLY A 141 -8.49 -1.15 -4.12
N PHE A 142 -9.06 -2.28 -3.68
CA PHE A 142 -9.57 -2.48 -2.32
C PHE A 142 -8.51 -3.10 -1.40
N ALA A 143 -7.88 -4.21 -1.83
CA ALA A 143 -6.90 -4.95 -1.06
C ALA A 143 -5.77 -5.46 -1.94
N LEU A 144 -4.55 -5.56 -1.40
CA LEU A 144 -3.49 -6.37 -2.00
C LEU A 144 -3.54 -7.77 -1.37
N ALA A 145 -3.79 -8.75 -2.20
CA ALA A 145 -3.79 -10.16 -1.86
C ALA A 145 -2.40 -10.74 -2.08
N LEU A 146 -1.83 -11.38 -1.08
CA LEU A 146 -0.52 -12.04 -1.15
C LEU A 146 -0.66 -13.48 -0.66
N ALA A 147 -0.04 -14.43 -1.36
CA ALA A 147 0.06 -15.81 -0.91
C ALA A 147 1.51 -16.28 -1.00
N THR A 148 1.99 -16.99 0.02
CA THR A 148 3.31 -17.63 0.00
C THR A 148 3.11 -19.14 0.00
N VAL A 149 3.54 -19.78 -1.07
CA VAL A 149 3.36 -21.21 -1.29
C VAL A 149 4.70 -21.91 -1.55
N PRO A 150 4.85 -23.19 -1.19
CA PRO A 150 6.01 -23.98 -1.59
C PRO A 150 6.01 -24.22 -3.10
N GLU A 151 7.19 -24.59 -3.64
CA GLU A 151 7.40 -24.79 -5.08
C GLU A 151 6.41 -25.79 -5.70
N GLU A 152 6.03 -26.82 -4.94
CA GLU A 152 5.11 -27.87 -5.41
C GLU A 152 3.70 -27.35 -5.71
N LEU A 153 3.26 -26.30 -5.02
CA LEU A 153 1.92 -25.69 -5.18
C LEU A 153 1.94 -24.39 -6.00
N PHE A 154 3.11 -24.02 -6.52
CA PHE A 154 3.28 -22.73 -7.17
C PHE A 154 2.41 -22.56 -8.41
N GLU A 155 2.38 -23.55 -9.32
CA GLU A 155 1.62 -23.43 -10.58
C GLU A 155 0.11 -23.38 -10.31
N GLU A 156 -0.39 -24.21 -9.41
CA GLU A 156 -1.80 -24.24 -9.04
C GLU A 156 -2.22 -22.93 -8.35
N ALA A 157 -1.38 -22.43 -7.44
CA ALA A 157 -1.63 -21.14 -6.80
C ALA A 157 -1.56 -19.97 -7.80
N ARG A 158 -0.61 -20.00 -8.75
CA ARG A 158 -0.52 -18.99 -9.81
C ARG A 158 -1.76 -18.98 -10.68
N GLU A 159 -2.25 -20.14 -11.07
CA GLU A 159 -3.48 -20.29 -11.85
C GLU A 159 -4.68 -19.69 -11.11
N ALA A 160 -4.80 -19.92 -9.78
CA ALA A 160 -5.85 -19.32 -8.96
C ALA A 160 -5.84 -17.77 -8.98
N PHE A 161 -4.66 -17.14 -9.12
CA PHE A 161 -4.55 -15.68 -9.27
C PHE A 161 -4.81 -15.20 -10.71
N GLU A 162 -4.45 -16.00 -11.74
CA GLU A 162 -4.58 -15.63 -13.16
C GLU A 162 -5.99 -15.87 -13.73
N GLU A 163 -6.71 -16.87 -13.24
CA GLU A 163 -8.09 -17.16 -13.64
C GLU A 163 -9.06 -16.00 -13.34
N ASP A 164 -8.76 -15.21 -12.32
CA ASP A 164 -9.58 -14.06 -11.97
C ASP A 164 -9.17 -12.83 -12.76
N THR A 165 -9.83 -12.60 -13.87
CA THR A 165 -9.61 -11.43 -14.73
C THR A 165 -9.92 -10.09 -14.06
N THR A 166 -10.53 -10.09 -12.87
CA THR A 166 -10.81 -8.87 -12.10
C THR A 166 -9.62 -8.43 -11.26
N LEU A 167 -8.69 -9.33 -10.95
CA LEU A 167 -7.47 -9.02 -10.20
C LEU A 167 -6.51 -8.15 -11.04
N LEU A 168 -5.95 -7.14 -10.40
CA LEU A 168 -5.03 -6.22 -11.04
C LEU A 168 -3.58 -6.58 -10.71
N ALA A 169 -2.70 -6.45 -11.71
CA ALA A 169 -1.25 -6.65 -11.59
C ALA A 169 -0.84 -7.97 -10.90
N PRO A 170 -1.34 -9.15 -11.35
CA PRO A 170 -0.87 -10.42 -10.81
C PRO A 170 0.63 -10.58 -11.09
N ARG A 171 1.41 -10.91 -10.06
CA ARG A 171 2.86 -11.11 -10.11
C ARG A 171 3.29 -12.21 -9.16
N ALA A 172 4.28 -12.97 -9.56
CA ALA A 172 4.91 -13.99 -8.73
C ALA A 172 6.39 -13.68 -8.52
N VAL A 173 6.88 -13.90 -7.32
CA VAL A 173 8.26 -13.63 -6.90
C VAL A 173 8.85 -14.89 -6.29
N ASP A 174 10.05 -15.29 -6.74
CA ASP A 174 10.82 -16.39 -6.14
C ASP A 174 11.44 -15.94 -4.80
N ARG A 175 10.58 -15.74 -3.82
CA ARG A 175 10.97 -15.41 -2.43
C ARG A 175 9.86 -15.75 -1.46
N ARG A 176 10.27 -16.12 -0.23
CA ARG A 176 9.37 -16.22 0.92
C ARG A 176 9.21 -14.83 1.55
N MET A 177 7.97 -14.41 1.78
CA MET A 177 7.72 -13.24 2.63
C MET A 177 8.19 -13.50 4.07
N VAL A 178 8.77 -12.48 4.69
CA VAL A 178 9.09 -12.45 6.12
C VAL A 178 8.05 -11.55 6.79
N LEU A 179 7.17 -12.16 7.58
CA LEU A 179 6.15 -11.46 8.38
C LEU A 179 6.71 -11.02 9.71
#